data_1e5d102242340cb14e95af10f802cd97
#
_entry.id   1e5d102242340cb14e95af10f802cd97
#
_cell.length_a   1.000
_cell.length_b   1.000
_cell.length_c   1.000
_cell.angle_alpha   90.00
_cell.angle_beta   90.00
_cell.angle_gamma   90.00
#
_symmetry.space_group_name_H-M   'P 1'
#
loop_
_entity.id
_entity.type
_entity.pdbx_description
1 polymer ?
#
loop_
_entity_poly.entity_id
_entity_poly.type
_entity_poly.pdbx_seq_one_letter_code
_entity_poly.pdbx_strand_id
1 'polypeptide(L)'
;MRELDIYYSTGEQSLFVRTTEEQLRPTDSAGVEVEVRLDESLIYQTMDGFGASFTDSAAYLIHQVLPEEQRSILMKKLFDPEEGIGLSVLRNPMGASDYARFFYSYNDLPEGETDPEMQRFSIEHDEADVIPLLQEALALNPSIKLFGSPWSAPGWMKTSGSMIGGELKKEYYEAYANYFVRCYERFCQALGFXSA
;
A
#
# COMPACT_ATOMS: atom_id res chain seq x y z
N MET A 1 11.17 28.17 21.01
CA MET A 1 10.06 27.81 20.10
C MET A 1 10.46 26.49 19.44
N ARG A 2 9.53 25.56 19.33
CA ARG A 2 9.79 24.34 18.54
C ARG A 2 9.63 24.70 17.06
N GLU A 3 10.56 24.24 16.25
CA GLU A 3 10.45 24.36 14.81
C GLU A 3 9.28 23.49 14.32
N LEU A 4 8.53 24.01 13.39
CA LEU A 4 7.42 23.30 12.75
C LEU A 4 7.74 23.16 11.26
N ASP A 5 7.69 21.93 10.78
CA ASP A 5 7.68 21.67 9.33
C ASP A 5 6.24 21.56 8.88
N ILE A 6 5.86 22.42 7.97
CA ILE A 6 4.50 22.45 7.41
C ILE A 6 4.57 22.12 5.92
N TYR A 7 3.84 21.08 5.53
CA TYR A 7 3.67 20.69 4.14
C TYR A 7 2.19 20.83 3.79
N TYR A 8 1.92 21.44 2.68
CA TYR A 8 0.52 21.63 2.25
C TYR A 8 0.33 21.33 0.77
N SER A 9 -0.89 20.97 0.42
CA SER A 9 -1.34 20.81 -0.96
C SER A 9 -2.66 21.56 -1.11
N THR A 10 -2.83 22.22 -2.23
CA THR A 10 -4.07 22.94 -2.53
C THR A 10 -4.70 22.37 -3.81
N GLY A 11 -5.99 22.63 -4.01
CA GLY A 11 -6.68 22.23 -5.24
C GLY A 11 -6.18 22.97 -6.48
N GLU A 12 -5.38 24.00 -6.31
CA GLU A 12 -4.88 24.86 -7.38
C GLU A 12 -3.39 24.66 -7.68
N GLN A 13 -2.91 23.42 -7.67
CA GLN A 13 -1.58 23.03 -8.15
C GLN A 13 -0.41 23.18 -7.17
N SER A 14 -0.60 23.69 -5.98
CA SER A 14 0.46 23.63 -4.97
C SER A 14 0.44 22.24 -4.33
N LEU A 15 1.34 21.38 -4.76
CA LEU A 15 1.39 20.00 -4.30
C LEU A 15 2.63 19.79 -3.43
N PHE A 16 2.40 19.37 -2.18
CA PHE A 16 3.46 19.02 -1.25
C PHE A 16 4.50 20.13 -1.11
N VAL A 17 4.03 21.34 -0.85
CA VAL A 17 4.89 22.51 -0.68
C VAL A 17 5.29 22.63 0.79
N ARG A 18 6.60 22.65 1.04
CA ARG A 18 7.14 22.94 2.38
C ARG A 18 7.21 24.43 2.58
N THR A 19 6.61 24.94 3.64
CA THR A 19 6.72 26.36 3.98
C THR A 19 7.95 26.59 4.85
N THR A 20 8.59 27.74 4.68
CA THR A 20 9.74 28.14 5.49
C THR A 20 9.27 28.90 6.73
N GLU A 21 10.14 28.98 7.72
CA GLU A 21 9.85 29.72 8.96
C GLU A 21 9.48 31.19 8.71
N GLU A 22 10.01 31.79 7.66
CA GLU A 22 9.71 33.19 7.31
C GLU A 22 8.24 33.39 6.93
N GLN A 23 7.56 32.32 6.51
CA GLN A 23 6.15 32.36 6.16
C GLN A 23 5.25 32.11 7.38
N LEU A 24 5.82 31.65 8.48
CA LEU A 24 5.10 31.37 9.73
C LEU A 24 5.29 32.56 10.67
N ARG A 25 4.31 33.42 10.73
CA ARG A 25 4.38 34.61 11.62
C ARG A 25 3.57 34.34 12.89
N PRO A 26 4.16 34.58 14.06
CA PRO A 26 3.33 34.67 15.26
C PRO A 26 2.28 35.75 15.05
N THR A 27 1.04 35.42 15.32
CA THR A 27 -0.07 36.40 15.21
C THR A 27 -0.86 36.39 16.51
N ASP A 28 -1.38 37.57 16.83
CA ASP A 28 -2.37 37.65 17.90
C ASP A 28 -3.63 36.91 17.47
N SER A 29 -4.26 36.24 18.39
CA SER A 29 -5.42 35.37 18.11
C SER A 29 -6.65 36.13 17.59
N ALA A 30 -6.61 37.44 17.60
CA ALA A 30 -7.72 38.28 17.09
C ALA A 30 -7.85 38.08 15.58
N GLY A 31 -8.98 37.57 15.13
CA GLY A 31 -9.25 37.37 13.71
C GLY A 31 -8.89 36.00 13.15
N VAL A 32 -8.44 35.06 13.99
CA VAL A 32 -8.17 33.69 13.56
C VAL A 32 -9.50 32.93 13.45
N GLU A 33 -9.76 32.36 12.28
CA GLU A 33 -10.99 31.59 12.03
C GLU A 33 -10.94 30.20 12.63
N VAL A 34 -9.74 29.59 12.70
CA VAL A 34 -9.56 28.24 13.23
C VAL A 34 -8.34 28.24 14.15
N GLU A 35 -8.52 27.72 15.36
CA GLU A 35 -7.43 27.54 16.31
C GLU A 35 -7.23 26.05 16.56
N VAL A 36 -5.99 25.57 16.37
CA VAL A 36 -5.63 24.19 16.71
C VAL A 36 -4.70 24.23 17.92
N ARG A 37 -5.12 23.60 19.02
CA ARG A 37 -4.30 23.50 20.23
C ARG A 37 -3.68 22.13 20.34
N LEU A 38 -2.37 22.09 20.46
CA LEU A 38 -1.63 20.87 20.71
C LEU A 38 -1.31 20.78 22.20
N ASP A 39 -1.79 19.74 22.87
CA ASP A 39 -1.54 19.50 24.29
C ASP A 39 -0.83 18.16 24.46
N GLU A 40 0.46 18.20 24.62
CA GLU A 40 1.31 17.00 24.74
C GLU A 40 1.13 16.27 26.08
N SER A 41 0.41 16.86 27.05
CA SER A 41 0.09 16.16 28.29
C SER A 41 -1.07 15.18 28.15
N LEU A 42 -1.86 15.34 27.08
CA LEU A 42 -3.00 14.46 26.77
C LEU A 42 -2.56 13.40 25.77
N ILE A 43 -2.19 12.25 26.30
CA ILE A 43 -1.68 11.14 25.49
C ILE A 43 -2.80 10.12 25.27
N TYR A 44 -2.99 9.71 24.03
CA TYR A 44 -3.95 8.69 23.62
C TYR A 44 -3.21 7.45 23.13
N GLN A 45 -3.70 6.81 22.09
CA GLN A 45 -3.05 5.61 21.54
C GLN A 45 -1.76 5.97 20.79
N THR A 46 -0.84 5.01 20.73
CA THR A 46 0.34 5.12 19.89
C THR A 46 -0.06 4.90 18.43
N MET A 47 0.40 5.77 17.53
CA MET A 47 0.21 5.62 16.09
C MET A 47 1.31 4.74 15.51
N ASP A 48 0.91 3.70 14.78
CA ASP A 48 1.87 2.80 14.12
C ASP A 48 2.49 3.41 12.87
N GLY A 49 1.85 4.39 12.29
CA GLY A 49 2.34 5.06 11.10
C GLY A 49 1.21 5.52 10.18
N PHE A 50 1.59 6.08 9.06
CA PHE A 50 0.66 6.57 8.03
C PHE A 50 1.06 6.00 6.68
N GLY A 51 0.08 5.79 5.82
CA GLY A 51 0.41 5.19 4.55
C GLY A 51 -0.72 5.14 3.53
N ALA A 52 -0.49 4.36 2.50
CA ALA A 52 -1.40 4.20 1.38
C ALA A 52 -1.30 2.77 0.84
N SER A 53 -1.83 2.55 -0.35
CA SER A 53 -1.83 1.24 -0.98
C SER A 53 -1.10 1.30 -2.32
N PHE A 54 -0.23 0.34 -2.59
CA PHE A 54 0.20 0.06 -3.96
C PHE A 54 -0.80 -0.90 -4.58
N THR A 55 -1.62 -0.39 -5.48
CA THR A 55 -2.52 -1.23 -6.28
C THR A 55 -1.83 -1.58 -7.60
N ASP A 56 -2.34 -2.59 -8.29
CA ASP A 56 -1.79 -3.00 -9.59
C ASP A 56 -1.70 -1.83 -10.59
N SER A 57 -2.75 -1.04 -10.72
CA SER A 57 -2.72 0.10 -11.66
C SER A 57 -1.73 1.17 -11.23
N ALA A 58 -1.67 1.48 -9.92
CA ALA A 58 -0.70 2.47 -9.42
C ALA A 58 0.73 1.99 -9.66
N ALA A 59 0.99 0.72 -9.37
CA ALA A 59 2.32 0.14 -9.58
C ALA A 59 2.73 0.17 -11.06
N TYR A 60 1.82 -0.23 -11.94
CA TYR A 60 2.07 -0.16 -13.39
C TYR A 60 2.40 1.26 -13.84
N LEU A 61 1.61 2.25 -13.41
CA LEU A 61 1.84 3.65 -13.81
C LEU A 61 3.20 4.15 -13.30
N ILE A 62 3.54 3.84 -12.06
CA ILE A 62 4.80 4.29 -11.45
C ILE A 62 6.00 3.56 -12.08
N HIS A 63 5.89 2.24 -12.27
CA HIS A 63 7.02 1.41 -12.69
C HIS A 63 7.23 1.41 -14.19
N GLN A 64 6.15 1.36 -14.99
CA GLN A 64 6.26 1.21 -16.44
C GLN A 64 6.02 2.50 -17.23
N VAL A 65 5.19 3.42 -16.71
CA VAL A 65 4.79 4.59 -17.48
C VAL A 65 5.63 5.82 -17.13
N LEU A 66 5.93 6.03 -15.86
CA LEU A 66 6.78 7.16 -15.48
C LEU A 66 8.23 6.93 -15.93
N PRO A 67 8.88 7.96 -16.48
CA PRO A 67 10.33 7.90 -16.71
C PRO A 67 11.07 7.61 -15.41
N GLU A 68 12.16 6.85 -15.50
CA GLU A 68 12.95 6.41 -14.33
C GLU A 68 13.30 7.55 -13.38
N GLU A 69 13.70 8.70 -13.91
CA GLU A 69 14.04 9.86 -13.10
C GLU A 69 12.82 10.35 -12.28
N GLN A 70 11.65 10.42 -12.92
CA GLN A 70 10.42 10.86 -12.25
C GLN A 70 9.94 9.84 -11.22
N ARG A 71 10.09 8.55 -11.53
CA ARG A 71 9.78 7.48 -10.59
C ARG A 71 10.65 7.61 -9.33
N SER A 72 11.96 7.77 -9.51
CA SER A 72 12.90 7.91 -8.39
C SER A 72 12.55 9.10 -7.51
N ILE A 73 12.23 10.24 -8.12
CA ILE A 73 11.81 11.45 -7.39
C ILE A 73 10.51 11.17 -6.61
N LEU A 74 9.53 10.54 -7.25
CA LEU A 74 8.25 10.22 -6.61
C LEU A 74 8.43 9.26 -5.44
N MET A 75 9.17 8.17 -5.65
CA MET A 75 9.41 7.18 -4.60
C MET A 75 10.12 7.82 -3.40
N LYS A 76 11.11 8.67 -3.66
CA LYS A 76 11.80 9.41 -2.60
C LYS A 76 10.85 10.34 -1.85
N LYS A 77 10.01 11.10 -2.57
CA LYS A 77 9.03 11.99 -1.93
C LYS A 77 8.02 11.24 -1.06
N LEU A 78 7.67 10.02 -1.43
CA LEU A 78 6.69 9.22 -0.67
C LEU A 78 7.32 8.53 0.54
N PHE A 79 8.52 7.96 0.40
CA PHE A 79 9.01 7.00 1.37
C PHE A 79 10.22 7.46 2.18
N ASP A 80 11.06 8.36 1.64
CA ASP A 80 12.22 8.82 2.38
C ASP A 80 11.78 9.60 3.63
N PRO A 81 12.22 9.18 4.84
CA PRO A 81 11.74 9.84 6.06
C PRO A 81 12.36 11.21 6.33
N GLU A 82 13.44 11.57 5.61
CA GLU A 82 14.10 12.87 5.79
C GLU A 82 13.76 13.87 4.70
N GLU A 83 13.70 13.39 3.45
CA GLU A 83 13.49 14.26 2.28
C GLU A 83 12.06 14.14 1.69
N GLY A 84 11.26 13.21 2.19
CA GLY A 84 9.88 12.98 1.75
C GLY A 84 8.87 13.08 2.88
N ILE A 85 7.69 12.53 2.67
CA ILE A 85 6.66 12.46 3.72
C ILE A 85 6.84 11.22 4.62
N GLY A 86 7.73 10.31 4.26
CA GLY A 86 8.10 9.18 5.10
C GLY A 86 6.96 8.21 5.38
N LEU A 87 6.18 7.83 4.35
CA LEU A 87 5.13 6.84 4.54
C LEU A 87 5.73 5.58 5.17
N SER A 88 5.11 5.12 6.25
CA SER A 88 5.65 4.03 7.07
C SER A 88 4.69 2.84 7.19
N VAL A 89 3.52 2.90 6.55
CA VAL A 89 2.56 1.79 6.50
C VAL A 89 2.13 1.61 5.04
N LEU A 90 2.26 0.40 4.51
CA LEU A 90 1.76 0.09 3.16
C LEU A 90 0.77 -1.06 3.24
N ARG A 91 -0.38 -0.86 2.61
CA ARG A 91 -1.36 -1.91 2.38
C ARG A 91 -1.21 -2.39 0.94
N ASN A 92 -1.10 -3.69 0.76
CA ASN A 92 -1.01 -4.27 -0.58
C ASN A 92 -2.21 -5.18 -0.82
N PRO A 93 -2.97 -4.98 -1.90
CA PRO A 93 -3.99 -5.96 -2.26
C PRO A 93 -3.36 -7.33 -2.51
N MET A 94 -4.03 -8.38 -2.10
CA MET A 94 -3.62 -9.76 -2.39
C MET A 94 -4.41 -10.23 -3.61
N GLY A 95 -3.82 -10.04 -4.80
CA GLY A 95 -4.51 -10.15 -6.08
C GLY A 95 -5.19 -8.84 -6.46
N ALA A 96 -6.08 -8.89 -7.42
CA ALA A 96 -6.76 -7.70 -7.94
C ALA A 96 -7.65 -7.01 -6.91
N SER A 97 -7.65 -5.69 -6.96
CA SER A 97 -8.62 -4.83 -6.26
C SER A 97 -9.45 -4.08 -7.32
N ASP A 98 -10.28 -3.14 -6.88
CA ASP A 98 -11.02 -2.23 -7.77
C ASP A 98 -10.11 -1.28 -8.54
N TYR A 99 -8.84 -1.16 -8.13
CA TYR A 99 -7.80 -0.39 -8.83
C TYR A 99 -6.78 -1.31 -9.50
N ALA A 100 -7.23 -2.46 -10.02
CA ALA A 100 -6.39 -3.32 -10.84
C ALA A 100 -6.75 -3.13 -12.32
N ARG A 101 -5.78 -3.33 -13.22
CA ARG A 101 -5.98 -3.21 -14.68
C ARG A 101 -6.92 -4.30 -15.22
N PHE A 102 -6.97 -5.46 -14.52
CA PHE A 102 -7.85 -6.57 -14.83
C PHE A 102 -7.98 -7.45 -13.58
N PHE A 103 -8.92 -8.38 -13.62
CA PHE A 103 -9.14 -9.31 -12.51
C PHE A 103 -8.09 -10.40 -12.52
N TYR A 104 -7.44 -10.63 -11.40
CA TYR A 104 -6.51 -11.74 -11.21
C TYR A 104 -6.46 -12.11 -9.74
N SER A 105 -6.22 -13.38 -9.49
CA SER A 105 -5.81 -13.86 -8.17
C SER A 105 -4.46 -14.57 -8.33
N TYR A 106 -3.91 -15.04 -7.25
CA TYR A 106 -2.64 -15.79 -7.31
C TYR A 106 -2.86 -17.28 -7.59
N ASN A 107 -4.11 -17.67 -7.87
CA ASN A 107 -4.42 -19.07 -8.19
C ASN A 107 -5.64 -19.12 -9.13
N ASP A 108 -5.51 -18.49 -10.30
CA ASP A 108 -6.56 -18.51 -11.31
C ASP A 108 -6.46 -19.78 -12.15
N LEU A 109 -7.59 -20.41 -12.35
CA LEU A 109 -7.66 -21.71 -13.02
C LEU A 109 -8.69 -21.69 -14.15
N PRO A 110 -8.52 -22.55 -15.17
CA PRO A 110 -9.57 -22.76 -16.18
C PRO A 110 -10.88 -23.21 -15.53
N GLU A 111 -11.97 -22.92 -16.21
CA GLU A 111 -13.32 -23.30 -15.73
C GLU A 111 -13.40 -24.79 -15.43
N GLY A 112 -13.93 -25.13 -14.27
CA GLY A 112 -14.10 -26.51 -13.83
C GLY A 112 -12.90 -27.11 -13.10
N GLU A 113 -11.76 -26.42 -13.12
CA GLU A 113 -10.57 -26.89 -12.39
C GLU A 113 -10.53 -26.37 -10.95
N THR A 114 -9.86 -27.10 -10.08
CA THR A 114 -9.64 -26.71 -8.69
C THR A 114 -8.21 -27.04 -8.27
N ASP A 115 -7.71 -26.33 -7.25
CA ASP A 115 -6.36 -26.55 -6.73
C ASP A 115 -6.31 -26.35 -5.21
N PRO A 116 -6.97 -27.20 -4.44
CA PRO A 116 -7.00 -27.05 -2.96
C PRO A 116 -5.62 -27.05 -2.30
N GLU A 117 -4.64 -27.69 -2.92
CA GLU A 117 -3.28 -27.78 -2.41
C GLU A 117 -2.39 -26.60 -2.80
N MET A 118 -2.93 -25.62 -3.54
CA MET A 118 -2.18 -24.42 -4.00
C MET A 118 -0.92 -24.77 -4.81
N GLN A 119 -0.96 -25.83 -5.61
CA GLN A 119 0.20 -26.26 -6.41
C GLN A 119 0.49 -25.30 -7.56
N ARG A 120 -0.54 -24.58 -8.05
CA ARG A 120 -0.42 -23.60 -9.15
C ARG A 120 -0.47 -22.16 -8.65
N PHE A 121 -0.25 -21.96 -7.35
CA PHE A 121 -0.20 -20.61 -6.77
C PHE A 121 1.01 -19.85 -7.30
N SER A 122 0.81 -18.61 -7.76
CA SER A 122 1.89 -17.79 -8.30
C SER A 122 1.62 -16.31 -8.07
N ILE A 123 2.63 -15.57 -7.61
CA ILE A 123 2.60 -14.11 -7.51
C ILE A 123 3.26 -13.43 -8.72
N GLU A 124 3.52 -14.20 -9.78
CA GLU A 124 4.23 -13.73 -10.99
C GLU A 124 3.69 -12.40 -11.53
N HIS A 125 2.36 -12.20 -11.43
CA HIS A 125 1.76 -10.94 -11.87
C HIS A 125 2.33 -9.75 -11.11
N ASP A 126 2.46 -9.87 -9.79
CA ASP A 126 2.95 -8.77 -8.95
C ASP A 126 4.47 -8.61 -9.03
N GLU A 127 5.19 -9.65 -9.46
CA GLU A 127 6.64 -9.57 -9.67
C GLU A 127 7.01 -8.59 -10.79
N ALA A 128 6.07 -8.29 -11.68
CA ALA A 128 6.33 -7.36 -12.78
C ALA A 128 6.44 -5.91 -12.31
N ASP A 129 5.59 -5.47 -11.39
CA ASP A 129 5.50 -4.06 -11.03
C ASP A 129 5.42 -3.82 -9.53
N VAL A 130 4.56 -4.55 -8.81
CA VAL A 130 4.28 -4.31 -7.38
C VAL A 130 5.52 -4.63 -6.54
N ILE A 131 6.10 -5.82 -6.72
CA ILE A 131 7.24 -6.27 -5.90
C ILE A 131 8.46 -5.34 -6.07
N PRO A 132 8.87 -4.95 -7.29
CA PRO A 132 9.98 -4.01 -7.45
C PRO A 132 9.76 -2.68 -6.73
N LEU A 133 8.55 -2.13 -6.77
CA LEU A 133 8.26 -0.88 -6.07
C LEU A 133 8.23 -1.06 -4.56
N LEU A 134 7.75 -2.19 -4.06
CA LEU A 134 7.83 -2.50 -2.63
C LEU A 134 9.29 -2.61 -2.17
N GLN A 135 10.15 -3.25 -2.97
CA GLN A 135 11.58 -3.35 -2.68
C GLN A 135 12.21 -1.95 -2.65
N GLU A 136 11.88 -1.09 -3.62
CA GLU A 136 12.38 0.29 -3.67
C GLU A 136 11.91 1.09 -2.45
N ALA A 137 10.63 0.97 -2.07
CA ALA A 137 10.07 1.65 -0.90
C ALA A 137 10.77 1.20 0.39
N LEU A 138 10.97 -0.12 0.54
CA LEU A 138 11.66 -0.69 1.71
C LEU A 138 13.14 -0.29 1.78
N ALA A 139 13.78 -0.11 0.63
CA ALA A 139 15.16 0.38 0.57
C ALA A 139 15.25 1.84 1.03
N LEU A 140 14.25 2.66 0.68
CA LEU A 140 14.18 4.06 1.10
C LEU A 140 13.77 4.20 2.56
N ASN A 141 12.89 3.33 3.05
CA ASN A 141 12.39 3.39 4.42
C ASN A 141 12.23 1.97 4.98
N PRO A 142 13.28 1.43 5.62
CA PRO A 142 13.21 0.08 6.19
C PRO A 142 12.21 -0.06 7.36
N SER A 143 11.66 1.04 7.86
CA SER A 143 10.67 0.98 8.95
C SER A 143 9.25 0.70 8.46
N ILE A 144 9.04 0.60 7.14
CA ILE A 144 7.70 0.36 6.59
C ILE A 144 7.11 -0.95 7.12
N LYS A 145 5.90 -0.84 7.64
CA LYS A 145 5.07 -1.99 8.00
C LYS A 145 4.17 -2.32 6.81
N LEU A 146 4.32 -3.52 6.29
CA LEU A 146 3.55 -3.97 5.12
C LEU A 146 2.48 -4.96 5.57
N PHE A 147 1.24 -4.77 5.12
CA PHE A 147 0.19 -5.74 5.33
C PHE A 147 -0.58 -6.03 4.05
N GLY A 148 -0.96 -7.28 3.89
CA GLY A 148 -1.76 -7.75 2.76
C GLY A 148 -3.25 -7.73 3.07
N SER A 149 -4.06 -7.43 2.07
CA SER A 149 -5.52 -7.40 2.21
C SER A 149 -6.17 -8.02 0.97
N PRO A 150 -6.86 -9.15 1.11
CA PRO A 150 -7.54 -9.76 -0.04
C PRO A 150 -8.82 -9.00 -0.37
N TRP A 151 -9.16 -8.95 -1.65
CA TRP A 151 -10.43 -8.40 -2.12
C TRP A 151 -11.42 -9.51 -2.46
N SER A 152 -10.90 -10.67 -2.91
CA SER A 152 -11.72 -11.83 -3.22
C SER A 152 -10.89 -13.10 -3.16
N ALA A 153 -11.52 -14.20 -2.87
CA ALA A 153 -10.94 -15.52 -3.13
C ALA A 153 -10.91 -15.77 -4.66
N PRO A 154 -10.02 -16.68 -5.13
CA PRO A 154 -10.05 -17.13 -6.54
C PRO A 154 -11.45 -17.58 -6.94
N GLY A 155 -11.82 -17.34 -8.20
CA GLY A 155 -13.18 -17.61 -8.69
C GLY A 155 -13.63 -19.06 -8.48
N TRP A 156 -12.73 -20.02 -8.67
CA TRP A 156 -13.10 -21.44 -8.54
C TRP A 156 -13.53 -21.81 -7.11
N MET A 157 -13.08 -21.04 -6.11
CA MET A 157 -13.49 -21.26 -4.70
C MET A 157 -14.88 -20.70 -4.40
N LYS A 158 -15.46 -19.92 -5.32
CA LYS A 158 -16.69 -19.16 -5.04
C LYS A 158 -17.91 -19.76 -5.76
N THR A 159 -19.07 -19.53 -5.18
CA THR A 159 -20.35 -20.02 -5.76
C THR A 159 -20.65 -19.40 -7.11
N SER A 160 -20.14 -18.17 -7.35
CA SER A 160 -20.30 -17.48 -8.63
C SER A 160 -19.32 -17.95 -9.72
N GLY A 161 -18.29 -18.72 -9.37
CA GLY A 161 -17.21 -19.03 -10.30
C GLY A 161 -16.36 -17.81 -10.70
N SER A 162 -16.49 -16.72 -9.96
CA SER A 162 -15.88 -15.43 -10.32
C SER A 162 -15.38 -14.71 -9.06
N MET A 163 -14.37 -13.86 -9.23
CA MET A 163 -13.95 -12.96 -8.14
C MET A 163 -15.06 -11.96 -7.79
N ILE A 164 -16.02 -11.72 -8.69
CA ILE A 164 -17.12 -10.78 -8.46
C ILE A 164 -18.32 -11.52 -7.88
N GLY A 165 -18.88 -11.00 -6.80
CA GLY A 165 -20.06 -11.56 -6.16
C GLY A 165 -19.86 -12.96 -5.62
N GLY A 166 -20.96 -13.64 -5.28
CA GLY A 166 -20.93 -15.00 -4.75
C GLY A 166 -20.36 -15.10 -3.34
N GLU A 167 -20.35 -16.31 -2.83
CA GLU A 167 -19.85 -16.64 -1.50
C GLU A 167 -18.72 -17.66 -1.61
N LEU A 168 -17.81 -17.65 -0.65
CA LEU A 168 -16.78 -18.68 -0.54
C LEU A 168 -17.46 -20.02 -0.20
N LYS A 169 -17.20 -21.03 -1.00
CA LYS A 169 -17.76 -22.38 -0.77
C LYS A 169 -17.09 -22.99 0.46
N LYS A 170 -17.89 -23.62 1.31
CA LYS A 170 -17.42 -24.17 2.60
C LYS A 170 -16.30 -25.19 2.44
N GLU A 171 -16.38 -26.01 1.39
CA GLU A 171 -15.34 -27.02 1.13
C GLU A 171 -13.96 -26.43 0.82
N TYR A 172 -13.87 -25.11 0.54
CA TYR A 172 -12.59 -24.43 0.24
C TYR A 172 -12.10 -23.51 1.35
N TYR A 173 -12.68 -23.57 2.55
CA TYR A 173 -12.22 -22.71 3.66
C TYR A 173 -10.74 -22.99 4.01
N GLU A 174 -10.34 -24.27 4.05
CA GLU A 174 -8.95 -24.64 4.29
C GLU A 174 -8.04 -24.25 3.13
N ALA A 175 -8.50 -24.44 1.90
CA ALA A 175 -7.75 -24.03 0.71
C ALA A 175 -7.52 -22.51 0.71
N TYR A 176 -8.54 -21.75 1.11
CA TYR A 176 -8.39 -20.30 1.17
C TYR A 176 -7.46 -19.86 2.32
N ALA A 177 -7.47 -20.57 3.44
CA ALA A 177 -6.49 -20.32 4.50
C ALA A 177 -5.06 -20.61 4.00
N ASN A 178 -4.86 -21.70 3.24
CA ASN A 178 -3.57 -22.01 2.63
C ASN A 178 -3.15 -20.95 1.60
N TYR A 179 -4.11 -20.35 0.89
CA TYR A 179 -3.83 -19.24 -0.02
C TYR A 179 -3.14 -18.07 0.72
N PHE A 180 -3.60 -17.71 1.92
CA PHE A 180 -2.94 -16.67 2.72
C PHE A 180 -1.54 -17.08 3.16
N VAL A 181 -1.35 -18.33 3.54
CA VAL A 181 -0.01 -18.84 3.90
C VAL A 181 0.94 -18.69 2.71
N ARG A 182 0.49 -19.14 1.52
CA ARG A 182 1.31 -19.00 0.31
C ARG A 182 1.60 -17.53 -0.04
N CYS A 183 0.61 -16.65 0.10
CA CYS A 183 0.84 -15.23 -0.10
C CYS A 183 1.96 -14.72 0.82
N TYR A 184 1.86 -15.01 2.10
CA TYR A 184 2.85 -14.59 3.08
C TYR A 184 4.24 -15.12 2.71
N GLU A 185 4.34 -16.43 2.46
CA GLU A 185 5.62 -17.07 2.11
C GLU A 185 6.25 -16.42 0.86
N ARG A 186 5.47 -16.26 -0.20
CA ARG A 186 5.98 -15.72 -1.47
C ARG A 186 6.38 -14.25 -1.36
N PHE A 187 5.57 -13.44 -0.69
CA PHE A 187 5.93 -12.03 -0.49
C PHE A 187 7.15 -11.89 0.42
N CYS A 188 7.24 -12.66 1.51
CA CYS A 188 8.43 -12.64 2.36
C CYS A 188 9.69 -13.02 1.55
N GLN A 189 9.60 -14.07 0.75
CA GLN A 189 10.71 -14.48 -0.10
C GLN A 189 11.09 -13.39 -1.10
N ALA A 190 10.12 -12.83 -1.79
CA ALA A 190 10.35 -11.79 -2.82
C ALA A 190 10.92 -10.51 -2.24
N LEU A 191 10.50 -10.13 -1.02
CA LEU A 191 10.95 -8.90 -0.37
C LEU A 191 12.18 -9.09 0.52
N GLY A 192 12.68 -10.32 0.66
CA GLY A 192 13.87 -10.62 1.44
C GLY A 192 13.65 -10.60 2.96
N PHE A 193 12.42 -10.87 3.40
CA PHE A 193 12.15 -10.96 4.83
C PHE A 193 12.42 -12.37 5.34
N UNK A 194 12.90 -12.47 6.25
CA UNK A 194 13.13 -13.60 6.77
C UNK A 194 11.89 -14.23 7.13
N SER A 195 11.88 -15.33 6.88
CA SER A 195 10.78 -16.15 7.32
C SER A 195 10.92 -16.50 8.79
N ALA A 196 9.88 -16.22 9.56
CA ALA A 196 9.88 -16.47 11.00
C ALA A 196 9.87 -17.98 11.31
#